data_4cdb937dcb956227cc3ffbcb46919d54
#
_entry.id   4cdb937dcb956227cc3ffbcb46919d54
#
_cell.length_a   1.000
_cell.length_b   1.000
_cell.length_c   1.000
_cell.angle_alpha   90.00
_cell.angle_beta   90.00
_cell.angle_gamma   90.00
#
_symmetry.space_group_name_H-M   'P 1'
#
loop_
_entity.id
_entity.type
_entity.pdbx_description
1 polymer ?
#
loop_
_entity_poly.entity_id
_entity_poly.type
_entity_poly.pdbx_seq_one_letter_code
_entity_poly.pdbx_strand_id
1 'polypeptide(L)'
;KGGVWLGWFTGAVVVCLFAMYFVHPASALGPQGSLALGIVLLGLGNVFFEFASVNYNAMLNHLGTKENRGRISGFGWAAGYIGGIVLLLVLYVCLIGNNLLGVPTEDHLNIRVAMLVAGLWFGGFAVPVILRPPLPENPRHDGSRESIVDSYRLLWRTVVTLRREAPHSLFFLIASAVFRDGLAGVFTFGAVLAKSAFGFSAGDVMLFAIASNVVAGLATAAFGFLDDRIGPKKVIIVSLSAMVLAGFGVFALHSRGAIVFWTLGLVLCIFVGPTQSASRSFLSRIIPEGREGEVFGLYATTGRAVSFLAPAMYWVSLAIGSAITPAGQDHTYWGILGIMLILLVGLALTVPVKADRATLDHME
;
A
#
# COMPACT_ATOMS: atom_id res chain seq x y z
N LYS A 1 -7.57 -3.50 -23.58
CA LYS A 1 -8.63 -3.74 -22.55
C LYS A 1 -8.27 -3.12 -21.20
N GLY A 2 -6.99 -3.08 -20.76
CA GLY A 2 -6.59 -2.60 -19.44
C GLY A 2 -7.00 -1.16 -19.12
N GLY A 3 -6.91 -0.22 -20.08
CA GLY A 3 -7.35 1.16 -19.88
C GLY A 3 -8.86 1.29 -19.71
N VAL A 4 -9.65 0.49 -20.42
CA VAL A 4 -11.10 0.46 -20.27
C VAL A 4 -11.50 -0.08 -18.89
N TRP A 5 -10.88 -1.17 -18.45
CA TRP A 5 -11.11 -1.73 -17.12
C TRP A 5 -10.67 -0.80 -16.00
N LEU A 6 -9.52 -0.11 -16.17
CA LEU A 6 -9.10 0.94 -15.24
C LEU A 6 -10.19 2.01 -15.11
N GLY A 7 -10.74 2.49 -16.23
CA GLY A 7 -11.82 3.48 -16.22
C GLY A 7 -13.08 2.99 -15.50
N TRP A 8 -13.53 1.77 -15.78
CA TRP A 8 -14.70 1.18 -15.12
C TRP A 8 -14.51 1.04 -13.61
N PHE A 9 -13.39 0.47 -13.18
CA PHE A 9 -13.13 0.26 -11.74
C PHE A 9 -12.91 1.59 -11.01
N THR A 10 -12.22 2.55 -11.62
CA THR A 10 -12.09 3.91 -11.07
C THR A 10 -13.44 4.59 -10.94
N GLY A 11 -14.29 4.50 -11.98
CA GLY A 11 -15.65 5.02 -11.93
C GLY A 11 -16.48 4.39 -10.82
N ALA A 12 -16.38 3.08 -10.63
CA ALA A 12 -17.05 2.37 -9.55
C ALA A 12 -16.59 2.85 -8.15
N VAL A 13 -15.28 3.10 -7.96
CA VAL A 13 -14.77 3.70 -6.70
C VAL A 13 -15.38 5.08 -6.47
N VAL A 14 -15.41 5.94 -7.49
CA VAL A 14 -16.00 7.29 -7.41
C VAL A 14 -17.47 7.21 -7.04
N VAL A 15 -18.23 6.29 -7.66
CA VAL A 15 -19.64 6.06 -7.31
C VAL A 15 -19.80 5.62 -5.86
N CYS A 16 -18.96 4.70 -5.36
CA CYS A 16 -18.97 4.31 -3.95
C CYS A 16 -18.71 5.51 -3.02
N LEU A 17 -17.70 6.35 -3.34
CA LEU A 17 -17.39 7.55 -2.56
C LEU A 17 -18.56 8.55 -2.57
N PHE A 18 -19.19 8.76 -3.72
CA PHE A 18 -20.38 9.63 -3.82
C PHE A 18 -21.56 9.05 -3.06
N ALA A 19 -21.78 7.73 -3.12
CA ALA A 19 -22.82 7.06 -2.36
C ALA A 19 -22.62 7.18 -0.84
N MET A 20 -21.37 7.31 -0.36
CA MET A 20 -21.07 7.57 1.06
C MET A 20 -21.68 8.88 1.58
N TYR A 21 -22.01 9.82 0.69
CA TYR A 21 -22.76 11.04 1.05
C TYR A 21 -24.10 10.73 1.70
N PHE A 22 -24.76 9.63 1.32
CA PHE A 22 -26.06 9.23 1.85
C PHE A 22 -25.97 8.40 3.14
N VAL A 23 -24.77 8.12 3.62
CA VAL A 23 -24.55 7.37 4.87
C VAL A 23 -24.58 8.33 6.05
N HIS A 24 -25.72 8.37 6.75
CA HIS A 24 -25.88 9.14 7.98
C HIS A 24 -27.01 8.57 8.85
N PRO A 25 -26.95 8.77 10.20
CA PRO A 25 -27.91 8.15 11.10
C PRO A 25 -29.37 8.57 10.88
N ALA A 26 -29.59 9.79 10.39
CA ALA A 26 -30.92 10.34 10.11
C ALA A 26 -31.46 9.95 8.72
N SER A 27 -30.80 9.02 7.99
CA SER A 27 -31.29 8.53 6.71
C SER A 27 -32.56 7.68 6.87
N ALA A 28 -33.27 7.46 5.77
CA ALA A 28 -34.45 6.58 5.75
C ALA A 28 -34.15 5.13 6.15
N LEU A 29 -32.86 4.72 6.14
CA LEU A 29 -32.42 3.38 6.53
C LEU A 29 -32.24 3.25 8.06
N GLY A 30 -32.28 4.35 8.79
CA GLY A 30 -31.95 4.38 10.22
C GLY A 30 -30.47 4.16 10.52
N PRO A 31 -30.04 4.23 11.81
CA PRO A 31 -28.63 4.15 12.18
C PRO A 31 -27.96 2.83 11.79
N GLN A 32 -28.64 1.70 12.01
CA GLN A 32 -28.08 0.37 11.68
C GLN A 32 -27.99 0.12 10.15
N GLY A 33 -29.04 0.53 9.42
CA GLY A 33 -29.03 0.42 7.97
C GLY A 33 -27.96 1.30 7.32
N SER A 34 -27.76 2.52 7.84
CA SER A 34 -26.72 3.43 7.38
C SER A 34 -25.31 2.87 7.69
N LEU A 35 -25.12 2.29 8.86
CA LEU A 35 -23.85 1.62 9.19
C LEU A 35 -23.57 0.46 8.23
N ALA A 36 -24.56 -0.39 7.99
CA ALA A 36 -24.44 -1.51 7.06
C ALA A 36 -24.11 -1.02 5.63
N LEU A 37 -24.83 0.00 5.15
CA LEU A 37 -24.56 0.63 3.86
C LEU A 37 -23.12 1.18 3.79
N GLY A 38 -22.66 1.88 4.81
CA GLY A 38 -21.31 2.41 4.89
C GLY A 38 -20.24 1.31 4.81
N ILE A 39 -20.41 0.22 5.55
CA ILE A 39 -19.50 -0.93 5.52
C ILE A 39 -19.48 -1.57 4.12
N VAL A 40 -20.62 -1.77 3.51
CA VAL A 40 -20.72 -2.34 2.16
C VAL A 40 -20.05 -1.44 1.12
N LEU A 41 -20.31 -0.13 1.15
CA LEU A 41 -19.72 0.83 0.22
C LEU A 41 -18.20 0.91 0.39
N LEU A 42 -17.68 0.91 1.62
CA LEU A 42 -16.25 0.88 1.89
C LEU A 42 -15.62 -0.43 1.39
N GLY A 43 -16.27 -1.55 1.63
CA GLY A 43 -15.81 -2.86 1.15
C GLY A 43 -15.77 -2.93 -0.37
N LEU A 44 -16.85 -2.55 -1.04
CA LEU A 44 -16.92 -2.53 -2.51
C LEU A 44 -15.93 -1.53 -3.11
N GLY A 45 -15.83 -0.32 -2.53
CA GLY A 45 -14.86 0.69 -2.97
C GLY A 45 -13.43 0.18 -2.88
N ASN A 46 -13.08 -0.54 -1.81
CA ASN A 46 -11.76 -1.14 -1.64
C ASN A 46 -11.50 -2.24 -2.69
N VAL A 47 -12.47 -3.11 -2.97
CA VAL A 47 -12.35 -4.16 -4.00
C VAL A 47 -12.15 -3.53 -5.38
N PHE A 48 -12.94 -2.54 -5.76
CA PHE A 48 -12.80 -1.86 -7.05
C PHE A 48 -11.48 -1.10 -7.14
N PHE A 49 -11.03 -0.49 -6.06
CA PHE A 49 -9.72 0.16 -5.98
C PHE A 49 -8.57 -0.82 -6.24
N GLU A 50 -8.63 -2.02 -5.67
CA GLU A 50 -7.63 -3.06 -5.93
C GLU A 50 -7.62 -3.49 -7.40
N PHE A 51 -8.79 -3.68 -8.01
CA PHE A 51 -8.85 -3.99 -9.45
C PHE A 51 -8.32 -2.85 -10.31
N ALA A 52 -8.59 -1.60 -9.97
CA ALA A 52 -8.01 -0.44 -10.64
C ALA A 52 -6.48 -0.43 -10.47
N SER A 53 -5.98 -0.70 -9.26
CA SER A 53 -4.55 -0.74 -8.94
C SER A 53 -3.80 -1.82 -9.71
N VAL A 54 -4.38 -3.01 -9.91
CA VAL A 54 -3.78 -4.08 -10.73
C VAL A 54 -3.57 -3.59 -12.16
N ASN A 55 -4.61 -3.01 -12.77
CA ASN A 55 -4.53 -2.48 -14.15
C ASN A 55 -3.53 -1.32 -14.24
N TYR A 56 -3.53 -0.42 -13.27
CA TYR A 56 -2.58 0.70 -13.20
C TYR A 56 -1.13 0.21 -13.08
N ASN A 57 -0.87 -0.74 -12.19
CA ASN A 57 0.48 -1.27 -11.98
C ASN A 57 1.00 -2.04 -13.22
N ALA A 58 0.13 -2.76 -13.92
CA ALA A 58 0.49 -3.44 -15.17
C ALA A 58 0.97 -2.46 -16.26
N MET A 59 0.48 -1.22 -16.26
CA MET A 59 0.91 -0.19 -17.21
C MET A 59 2.36 0.26 -17.02
N LEU A 60 2.96 0.02 -15.86
CA LEU A 60 4.36 0.40 -15.57
C LEU A 60 5.33 -0.16 -16.62
N ASN A 61 5.05 -1.35 -17.15
CA ASN A 61 5.88 -2.00 -18.15
C ASN A 61 5.88 -1.27 -19.50
N HIS A 62 4.86 -0.46 -19.77
CA HIS A 62 4.68 0.28 -21.02
C HIS A 62 5.05 1.77 -20.89
N LEU A 63 5.33 2.25 -19.66
CA LEU A 63 5.66 3.66 -19.42
C LEU A 63 7.12 4.02 -19.64
N GLY A 64 8.01 3.03 -19.70
CA GLY A 64 9.43 3.30 -19.86
C GLY A 64 10.25 2.04 -20.10
N THR A 65 11.56 2.23 -20.22
CA THR A 65 12.53 1.15 -20.39
C THR A 65 12.83 0.47 -19.05
N LYS A 66 13.47 -0.72 -19.09
CA LYS A 66 13.87 -1.43 -17.86
C LYS A 66 14.79 -0.58 -16.96
N GLU A 67 15.57 0.32 -17.58
CA GLU A 67 16.55 1.17 -16.91
C GLU A 67 15.92 2.32 -16.12
N ASN A 68 14.72 2.81 -16.47
CA ASN A 68 14.08 3.96 -15.83
C ASN A 68 12.79 3.61 -15.06
N ARG A 69 12.42 2.34 -14.96
CA ARG A 69 11.21 1.88 -14.24
C ARG A 69 11.24 2.23 -12.76
N GLY A 70 12.42 2.23 -12.13
CA GLY A 70 12.60 2.62 -10.74
C GLY A 70 12.17 4.05 -10.48
N ARG A 71 12.65 4.99 -11.31
CA ARG A 71 12.24 6.41 -11.24
C ARG A 71 10.75 6.59 -11.45
N ILE A 72 10.19 5.97 -12.49
CA ILE A 72 8.75 6.06 -12.80
C ILE A 72 7.92 5.52 -11.64
N SER A 73 8.30 4.37 -11.09
CA SER A 73 7.66 3.78 -9.92
C SER A 73 7.77 4.67 -8.70
N GLY A 74 8.98 5.20 -8.42
CA GLY A 74 9.27 6.07 -7.29
C GLY A 74 8.49 7.38 -7.33
N PHE A 75 8.47 8.06 -8.46
CA PHE A 75 7.68 9.27 -8.64
C PHE A 75 6.18 9.02 -8.54
N GLY A 76 5.69 7.90 -9.08
CA GLY A 76 4.26 7.52 -8.95
C GLY A 76 3.86 7.35 -7.49
N TRP A 77 4.65 6.65 -6.68
CA TRP A 77 4.41 6.50 -5.25
C TRP A 77 4.56 7.81 -4.47
N ALA A 78 5.61 8.60 -4.77
CA ALA A 78 5.82 9.91 -4.15
C ALA A 78 4.66 10.85 -4.42
N ALA A 79 4.16 10.91 -5.66
CA ALA A 79 2.99 11.68 -6.02
C ALA A 79 1.74 11.23 -5.25
N GLY A 80 1.59 9.91 -5.01
CA GLY A 80 0.53 9.35 -4.17
C GLY A 80 0.59 9.85 -2.73
N TYR A 81 1.78 9.86 -2.11
CA TYR A 81 1.96 10.39 -0.76
C TYR A 81 1.64 11.89 -0.71
N ILE A 82 2.19 12.69 -1.63
CA ILE A 82 1.94 14.13 -1.68
C ILE A 82 0.46 14.42 -1.94
N GLY A 83 -0.15 13.75 -2.92
CA GLY A 83 -1.56 13.91 -3.25
C GLY A 83 -2.49 13.56 -2.09
N GLY A 84 -2.17 12.49 -1.35
CA GLY A 84 -2.91 12.10 -0.14
C GLY A 84 -2.81 13.14 0.97
N ILE A 85 -1.62 13.67 1.24
CA ILE A 85 -1.41 14.73 2.26
C ILE A 85 -2.16 15.99 1.86
N VAL A 86 -2.03 16.44 0.60
CA VAL A 86 -2.70 17.65 0.12
C VAL A 86 -4.21 17.51 0.27
N LEU A 87 -4.78 16.36 -0.14
CA LEU A 87 -6.20 16.11 0.04
C LEU A 87 -6.61 16.15 1.51
N LEU A 88 -5.89 15.45 2.39
CA LEU A 88 -6.19 15.44 3.83
C LEU A 88 -6.14 16.85 4.44
N LEU A 89 -5.13 17.65 4.07
CA LEU A 89 -5.03 19.04 4.52
C LEU A 89 -6.20 19.89 4.01
N VAL A 90 -6.56 19.76 2.74
CA VAL A 90 -7.72 20.47 2.16
C VAL A 90 -9.00 20.08 2.90
N LEU A 91 -9.25 18.80 3.10
CA LEU A 91 -10.43 18.32 3.81
C LEU A 91 -10.45 18.81 5.27
N TYR A 92 -9.31 18.75 5.95
CA TYR A 92 -9.19 19.19 7.33
C TYR A 92 -9.45 20.68 7.47
N VAL A 93 -8.77 21.52 6.70
CA VAL A 93 -8.88 22.97 6.77
C VAL A 93 -10.24 23.46 6.30
N CYS A 94 -10.76 22.92 5.20
CA CYS A 94 -11.98 23.43 4.58
C CYS A 94 -13.27 22.89 5.20
N LEU A 95 -13.27 21.64 5.72
CA LEU A 95 -14.50 20.94 6.06
C LEU A 95 -14.53 20.37 7.49
N ILE A 96 -13.42 19.79 7.98
CA ILE A 96 -13.47 18.96 9.20
C ILE A 96 -12.99 19.72 10.44
N GLY A 97 -11.76 20.26 10.42
CA GLY A 97 -11.15 20.94 11.56
C GLY A 97 -11.56 22.40 11.66
N ASN A 98 -11.01 23.23 10.79
CA ASN A 98 -11.28 24.67 10.80
C ASN A 98 -12.61 25.04 10.13
N ASN A 99 -13.13 24.14 9.32
CA ASN A 99 -14.39 24.31 8.58
C ASN A 99 -14.53 25.70 7.91
N LEU A 100 -13.49 26.12 7.19
CA LEU A 100 -13.44 27.44 6.55
C LEU A 100 -14.60 27.70 5.58
N LEU A 101 -15.18 26.63 4.99
CA LEU A 101 -16.31 26.75 4.09
C LEU A 101 -17.65 26.89 4.84
N GLY A 102 -17.66 26.80 6.17
CA GLY A 102 -18.85 26.96 6.99
C GLY A 102 -19.91 25.88 6.75
N VAL A 103 -19.50 24.68 6.31
CA VAL A 103 -20.45 23.58 6.09
C VAL A 103 -21.02 23.11 7.42
N PRO A 104 -22.37 23.03 7.58
CA PRO A 104 -22.99 22.57 8.82
C PRO A 104 -22.45 21.21 9.27
N THR A 105 -22.27 21.05 10.57
CA THR A 105 -21.84 19.78 11.18
C THR A 105 -23.00 18.87 11.57
N GLU A 106 -24.22 19.36 11.41
CA GLU A 106 -25.46 18.59 11.63
C GLU A 106 -25.47 17.35 10.72
N ASP A 107 -25.87 16.21 11.28
CA ASP A 107 -25.86 14.92 10.58
C ASP A 107 -24.54 14.59 9.89
N HIS A 108 -23.42 15.11 10.41
CA HIS A 108 -22.09 14.95 9.85
C HIS A 108 -21.97 15.41 8.39
N LEU A 109 -22.70 16.46 7.99
CA LEU A 109 -22.76 16.93 6.61
C LEU A 109 -21.36 17.31 6.08
N ASN A 110 -20.52 17.93 6.92
CA ASN A 110 -19.14 18.28 6.58
C ASN A 110 -18.30 17.03 6.18
N ILE A 111 -18.49 15.90 6.88
CA ILE A 111 -17.79 14.63 6.57
C ILE A 111 -18.37 14.02 5.29
N ARG A 112 -19.68 14.09 5.10
CA ARG A 112 -20.35 13.60 3.88
C ARG A 112 -19.90 14.37 2.65
N VAL A 113 -19.77 15.69 2.75
CA VAL A 113 -19.19 16.53 1.68
C VAL A 113 -17.72 16.18 1.43
N ALA A 114 -16.96 15.86 2.48
CA ALA A 114 -15.56 15.41 2.32
C ALA A 114 -15.47 14.15 1.44
N MET A 115 -16.43 13.22 1.50
CA MET A 115 -16.46 12.04 0.63
C MET A 115 -16.67 12.42 -0.86
N LEU A 116 -17.51 13.43 -1.14
CA LEU A 116 -17.67 13.94 -2.51
C LEU A 116 -16.38 14.58 -3.03
N VAL A 117 -15.72 15.39 -2.20
CA VAL A 117 -14.43 16.02 -2.57
C VAL A 117 -13.37 14.95 -2.81
N ALA A 118 -13.28 13.92 -1.95
CA ALA A 118 -12.36 12.80 -2.15
C ALA A 118 -12.64 12.04 -3.46
N GLY A 119 -13.91 11.81 -3.79
CA GLY A 119 -14.31 11.19 -5.06
C GLY A 119 -13.94 12.02 -6.28
N LEU A 120 -14.16 13.34 -6.23
CA LEU A 120 -13.75 14.27 -7.30
C LEU A 120 -12.23 14.33 -7.45
N TRP A 121 -11.50 14.35 -6.34
CA TRP A 121 -10.04 14.31 -6.32
C TRP A 121 -9.51 13.05 -6.97
N PHE A 122 -9.96 11.90 -6.51
CA PHE A 122 -9.54 10.61 -7.04
C PHE A 122 -9.89 10.45 -8.52
N GLY A 123 -11.15 10.75 -8.89
CA GLY A 123 -11.63 10.69 -10.28
C GLY A 123 -10.90 11.68 -11.19
N GLY A 124 -10.73 12.92 -10.74
CA GLY A 124 -10.08 13.98 -11.51
C GLY A 124 -8.63 13.65 -11.88
N PHE A 125 -7.84 13.17 -10.91
CA PHE A 125 -6.47 12.75 -11.17
C PHE A 125 -6.34 11.46 -11.99
N ALA A 126 -7.39 10.63 -12.02
CA ALA A 126 -7.40 9.42 -12.86
C ALA A 126 -7.72 9.72 -14.34
N VAL A 127 -8.41 10.83 -14.64
CA VAL A 127 -8.84 11.18 -16.01
C VAL A 127 -7.72 11.14 -17.05
N PRO A 128 -6.53 11.74 -16.83
CA PRO A 128 -5.47 11.74 -17.84
C PRO A 128 -5.02 10.32 -18.24
N VAL A 129 -4.91 9.41 -17.27
CA VAL A 129 -4.48 8.02 -17.51
C VAL A 129 -5.59 7.22 -18.20
N ILE A 130 -6.86 7.49 -17.85
CA ILE A 130 -8.00 6.81 -18.47
C ILE A 130 -8.16 7.24 -19.95
N LEU A 131 -7.97 8.53 -20.24
CA LEU A 131 -8.11 9.06 -21.60
C LEU A 131 -6.95 8.68 -22.52
N ARG A 132 -5.73 8.55 -21.96
CA ARG A 132 -4.52 8.21 -22.72
C ARG A 132 -3.74 7.09 -22.00
N PRO A 133 -4.28 5.87 -21.92
CA PRO A 133 -3.59 4.79 -21.25
C PRO A 133 -2.32 4.43 -22.02
N PRO A 134 -1.18 4.25 -21.35
CA PRO A 134 0.07 3.81 -21.95
C PRO A 134 0.00 2.30 -22.25
N LEU A 135 -0.71 1.92 -23.29
CA LEU A 135 -0.91 0.53 -23.71
C LEU A 135 -0.35 0.35 -25.13
N PRO A 136 0.11 -0.86 -25.48
CA PRO A 136 0.55 -1.14 -26.84
C PRO A 136 -0.61 -0.96 -27.84
N GLU A 137 -0.29 -0.43 -29.03
CA GLU A 137 -1.27 -0.11 -30.09
C GLU A 137 -2.03 -1.34 -30.61
N ASN A 138 -1.47 -2.55 -30.47
CA ASN A 138 -2.09 -3.80 -30.88
C ASN A 138 -2.19 -4.80 -29.71
N PRO A 139 -3.26 -4.75 -28.90
CA PRO A 139 -3.52 -5.83 -27.96
C PRO A 139 -3.86 -7.11 -28.76
N ARG A 140 -3.12 -8.19 -28.54
CA ARG A 140 -3.50 -9.53 -29.04
C ARG A 140 -4.90 -9.84 -28.52
N HIS A 141 -5.88 -9.73 -29.40
CA HIS A 141 -7.28 -9.91 -29.11
C HIS A 141 -7.64 -11.35 -29.43
N ASP A 142 -7.63 -12.19 -28.42
CA ASP A 142 -8.45 -13.41 -28.47
C ASP A 142 -9.83 -13.03 -27.95
N GLY A 143 -10.82 -13.03 -28.85
CA GLY A 143 -12.17 -12.50 -28.61
C GLY A 143 -13.06 -13.35 -27.72
N SER A 144 -12.48 -14.26 -26.92
CA SER A 144 -13.22 -15.13 -26.01
C SER A 144 -13.77 -14.35 -24.80
N ARG A 145 -15.05 -14.48 -24.52
CA ARG A 145 -15.66 -14.05 -23.26
C ARG A 145 -15.16 -14.99 -22.17
N GLU A 146 -14.10 -14.57 -21.47
CA GLU A 146 -13.60 -15.33 -20.33
C GLU A 146 -14.62 -15.32 -19.21
N SER A 147 -15.03 -16.50 -18.77
CA SER A 147 -15.84 -16.70 -17.57
C SER A 147 -14.99 -16.41 -16.32
N ILE A 148 -15.62 -16.04 -15.20
CA ILE A 148 -14.95 -15.89 -13.90
C ILE A 148 -14.15 -17.16 -13.56
N VAL A 149 -14.71 -18.33 -13.84
CA VAL A 149 -14.04 -19.63 -13.62
C VAL A 149 -12.78 -19.76 -14.50
N ASP A 150 -12.84 -19.28 -15.74
CA ASP A 150 -11.68 -19.30 -16.64
C ASP A 150 -10.58 -18.36 -16.17
N SER A 151 -10.93 -17.22 -15.59
CA SER A 151 -9.97 -16.29 -14.97
C SER A 151 -9.25 -16.94 -13.78
N TYR A 152 -9.95 -17.66 -12.88
CA TYR A 152 -9.31 -18.41 -11.79
C TYR A 152 -8.44 -19.56 -12.31
N ARG A 153 -8.89 -20.27 -13.36
CA ARG A 153 -8.10 -21.31 -14.01
C ARG A 153 -6.85 -20.73 -14.69
N LEU A 154 -6.96 -19.54 -15.27
CA LEU A 154 -5.82 -18.81 -15.84
C LEU A 154 -4.80 -18.46 -14.76
N LEU A 155 -5.24 -17.87 -13.63
CA LEU A 155 -4.36 -17.55 -12.50
C LEU A 155 -3.65 -18.82 -11.97
N TRP A 156 -4.37 -19.92 -11.83
CA TRP A 156 -3.75 -21.18 -11.42
C TRP A 156 -2.71 -21.68 -12.44
N ARG A 157 -3.03 -21.62 -13.72
CA ARG A 157 -2.07 -21.95 -14.80
C ARG A 157 -0.85 -21.05 -14.74
N THR A 158 -1.04 -19.75 -14.52
CA THR A 158 0.07 -18.79 -14.35
C THR A 158 0.96 -19.15 -13.17
N VAL A 159 0.41 -19.54 -12.03
CA VAL A 159 1.19 -20.03 -10.88
C VAL A 159 1.99 -21.28 -11.24
N VAL A 160 1.38 -22.25 -11.92
CA VAL A 160 2.06 -23.49 -12.35
C VAL A 160 3.17 -23.18 -13.36
N THR A 161 2.91 -22.28 -14.30
CA THR A 161 3.89 -21.85 -15.31
C THR A 161 5.07 -21.12 -14.63
N LEU A 162 4.78 -20.14 -13.77
CA LEU A 162 5.83 -19.42 -13.01
C LEU A 162 6.66 -20.38 -12.16
N ARG A 163 6.05 -21.40 -11.56
CA ARG A 163 6.79 -22.41 -10.80
C ARG A 163 7.80 -23.19 -11.66
N ARG A 164 7.49 -23.42 -12.94
CA ARG A 164 8.33 -24.20 -13.87
C ARG A 164 9.35 -23.31 -14.58
N GLU A 165 8.92 -22.17 -15.07
CA GLU A 165 9.71 -21.31 -15.97
C GLU A 165 10.42 -20.18 -15.23
N ALA A 166 9.82 -19.65 -14.14
CA ALA A 166 10.35 -18.52 -13.39
C ALA A 166 10.13 -18.70 -11.86
N PRO A 167 10.73 -19.72 -11.23
CA PRO A 167 10.50 -20.03 -9.81
C PRO A 167 10.87 -18.88 -8.89
N HIS A 168 11.86 -18.06 -9.24
CA HIS A 168 12.24 -16.88 -8.49
C HIS A 168 11.19 -15.78 -8.50
N SER A 169 10.42 -15.63 -9.59
CA SER A 169 9.30 -14.70 -9.67
C SER A 169 8.17 -15.11 -8.72
N LEU A 170 7.82 -16.40 -8.70
CA LEU A 170 6.82 -16.93 -7.77
C LEU A 170 7.27 -16.77 -6.32
N PHE A 171 8.54 -17.08 -6.03
CA PHE A 171 9.09 -16.93 -4.69
C PHE A 171 9.11 -15.47 -4.24
N PHE A 172 9.40 -14.54 -5.15
CA PHE A 172 9.32 -13.11 -4.87
C PHE A 172 7.88 -12.64 -4.58
N LEU A 173 6.88 -13.19 -5.26
CA LEU A 173 5.46 -12.89 -4.93
C LEU A 173 5.15 -13.23 -3.47
N ILE A 174 5.63 -14.37 -2.97
CA ILE A 174 5.45 -14.77 -1.57
C ILE A 174 6.24 -13.86 -0.63
N ALA A 175 7.53 -13.64 -0.90
CA ALA A 175 8.38 -12.77 -0.10
C ALA A 175 7.81 -11.34 -0.01
N SER A 176 7.38 -10.80 -1.16
CA SER A 176 6.79 -9.47 -1.22
C SER A 176 5.45 -9.38 -0.51
N ALA A 177 4.62 -10.40 -0.54
CA ALA A 177 3.38 -10.43 0.22
C ALA A 177 3.65 -10.27 1.72
N VAL A 178 4.62 -11.02 2.26
CA VAL A 178 4.99 -10.98 3.67
C VAL A 178 5.52 -9.60 4.09
N PHE A 179 6.53 -9.07 3.40
CA PHE A 179 7.08 -7.77 3.84
C PHE A 179 6.10 -6.62 3.59
N ARG A 180 5.27 -6.65 2.56
CA ARG A 180 4.25 -5.61 2.32
C ARG A 180 3.20 -5.56 3.42
N ASP A 181 2.82 -6.70 3.98
CA ASP A 181 1.95 -6.72 5.14
C ASP A 181 2.64 -6.10 6.37
N GLY A 182 3.93 -6.41 6.60
CA GLY A 182 4.74 -5.73 7.61
C GLY A 182 4.82 -4.21 7.39
N LEU A 183 4.98 -3.73 6.14
CA LEU A 183 4.96 -2.30 5.81
C LEU A 183 3.61 -1.66 6.14
N ALA A 184 2.52 -2.32 5.82
CA ALA A 184 1.17 -1.87 6.20
C ALA A 184 1.02 -1.80 7.73
N GLY A 185 1.58 -2.79 8.45
CA GLY A 185 1.63 -2.83 9.90
C GLY A 185 2.35 -1.64 10.53
N VAL A 186 3.45 -1.17 9.94
CA VAL A 186 4.18 0.03 10.41
C VAL A 186 3.26 1.25 10.44
N PHE A 187 2.49 1.50 9.40
CA PHE A 187 1.55 2.62 9.37
C PHE A 187 0.33 2.39 10.26
N THR A 188 -0.27 1.20 10.20
CA THR A 188 -1.50 0.89 10.95
C THR A 188 -1.27 0.95 12.45
N PHE A 189 -0.20 0.33 12.94
CA PHE A 189 0.10 0.24 14.37
C PHE A 189 1.03 1.34 14.86
N GLY A 190 1.67 2.12 13.96
CA GLY A 190 2.55 3.22 14.34
C GLY A 190 1.85 4.26 15.21
N ALA A 191 0.63 4.68 14.84
CA ALA A 191 -0.15 5.62 15.63
C ALA A 191 -0.57 5.05 17.00
N VAL A 192 -0.91 3.75 17.03
CA VAL A 192 -1.25 3.05 18.28
C VAL A 192 -0.05 3.01 19.21
N LEU A 193 1.12 2.61 18.70
CA LEU A 193 2.38 2.58 19.45
C LEU A 193 2.79 3.97 19.94
N ALA A 194 2.72 4.99 19.09
CA ALA A 194 3.03 6.37 19.47
C ALA A 194 2.22 6.84 20.67
N LYS A 195 0.93 6.54 20.68
CA LYS A 195 0.01 6.93 21.76
C LYS A 195 0.20 6.05 22.99
N SER A 196 0.19 4.73 22.85
CA SER A 196 0.14 3.80 23.99
C SER A 196 1.49 3.59 24.66
N ALA A 197 2.57 3.49 23.88
CA ALA A 197 3.90 3.18 24.40
C ALA A 197 4.80 4.41 24.58
N PHE A 198 4.58 5.48 23.81
CA PHE A 198 5.44 6.67 23.83
C PHE A 198 4.76 7.94 24.31
N GLY A 199 3.49 7.84 24.74
CA GLY A 199 2.76 8.94 25.38
C GLY A 199 2.44 10.12 24.46
N PHE A 200 2.36 9.92 23.15
CA PHE A 200 2.02 10.97 22.21
C PHE A 200 0.59 11.48 22.45
N SER A 201 0.43 12.79 22.44
CA SER A 201 -0.90 13.41 22.34
C SER A 201 -1.52 13.17 20.97
N ALA A 202 -2.80 13.41 20.82
CA ALA A 202 -3.46 13.33 19.51
C ALA A 202 -2.82 14.29 18.49
N GLY A 203 -2.37 15.47 18.93
CA GLY A 203 -1.64 16.44 18.12
C GLY A 203 -0.28 15.91 17.66
N ASP A 204 0.49 15.28 18.56
CA ASP A 204 1.79 14.68 18.22
C ASP A 204 1.65 13.54 17.23
N VAL A 205 0.64 12.68 17.38
CA VAL A 205 0.34 11.60 16.43
C VAL A 205 0.05 12.18 15.04
N MET A 206 -0.73 13.25 14.97
CA MET A 206 -1.06 13.89 13.70
C MET A 206 0.17 14.54 13.05
N LEU A 207 0.99 15.26 13.83
CA LEU A 207 2.25 15.82 13.34
C LEU A 207 3.22 14.74 12.86
N PHE A 208 3.33 13.64 13.62
CA PHE A 208 4.14 12.50 13.22
C PHE A 208 3.64 11.87 11.93
N ALA A 209 2.32 11.70 11.77
CA ALA A 209 1.73 11.18 10.53
C ALA A 209 2.03 12.07 9.32
N ILE A 210 1.94 13.40 9.46
CA ILE A 210 2.30 14.34 8.40
C ILE A 210 3.79 14.23 8.08
N ALA A 211 4.66 14.29 9.08
CA ALA A 211 6.10 14.19 8.91
C ALA A 211 6.49 12.87 8.24
N SER A 212 5.91 11.75 8.69
CA SER A 212 6.14 10.40 8.15
C SER A 212 5.79 10.33 6.66
N ASN A 213 4.65 10.86 6.26
CA ASN A 213 4.23 10.85 4.86
C ASN A 213 5.11 11.75 3.99
N VAL A 214 5.52 12.92 4.50
CA VAL A 214 6.44 13.81 3.78
C VAL A 214 7.80 13.15 3.56
N VAL A 215 8.41 12.61 4.61
CA VAL A 215 9.71 11.94 4.48
C VAL A 215 9.63 10.68 3.63
N ALA A 216 8.56 9.89 3.75
CA ALA A 216 8.32 8.72 2.90
C ALA A 216 8.19 9.12 1.42
N GLY A 217 7.45 10.18 1.12
CA GLY A 217 7.27 10.68 -0.25
C GLY A 217 8.59 11.14 -0.87
N LEU A 218 9.35 11.99 -0.16
CA LEU A 218 10.65 12.48 -0.62
C LEU A 218 11.67 11.35 -0.79
N ALA A 219 11.75 10.45 0.19
CA ALA A 219 12.63 9.29 0.13
C ALA A 219 12.26 8.38 -1.05
N THR A 220 10.98 8.16 -1.29
CA THR A 220 10.54 7.30 -2.40
C THR A 220 10.95 7.86 -3.76
N ALA A 221 10.85 9.18 -3.96
CA ALA A 221 11.33 9.82 -5.18
C ALA A 221 12.86 9.67 -5.32
N ALA A 222 13.62 9.94 -4.26
CA ALA A 222 15.08 9.81 -4.25
C ALA A 222 15.54 8.37 -4.51
N PHE A 223 14.92 7.39 -3.85
CA PHE A 223 15.23 5.98 -4.00
C PHE A 223 14.81 5.41 -5.36
N GLY A 224 13.89 6.05 -6.09
CA GLY A 224 13.61 5.72 -7.49
C GLY A 224 14.84 5.86 -8.38
N PHE A 225 15.66 6.90 -8.19
CA PHE A 225 16.94 7.04 -8.89
C PHE A 225 17.96 5.99 -8.44
N LEU A 226 17.95 5.65 -7.16
CA LEU A 226 18.85 4.63 -6.62
C LEU A 226 18.46 3.23 -7.15
N ASP A 227 17.17 2.93 -7.27
CA ASP A 227 16.63 1.71 -7.89
C ASP A 227 17.21 1.53 -9.31
N ASP A 228 17.19 2.58 -10.13
CA ASP A 228 17.72 2.52 -11.48
C ASP A 228 19.25 2.30 -11.53
N ARG A 229 19.98 2.74 -10.51
CA ARG A 229 21.45 2.64 -10.45
C ARG A 229 21.95 1.32 -9.86
N ILE A 230 21.41 0.91 -8.73
CA ILE A 230 21.89 -0.27 -7.98
C ILE A 230 20.99 -1.49 -8.11
N GLY A 231 19.81 -1.30 -8.70
CA GLY A 231 18.76 -2.30 -8.89
C GLY A 231 17.77 -2.40 -7.73
N PRO A 232 16.51 -2.74 -8.04
CA PRO A 232 15.41 -2.74 -7.07
C PRO A 232 15.61 -3.73 -5.92
N LYS A 233 16.19 -4.91 -6.16
CA LYS A 233 16.44 -5.90 -5.12
C LYS A 233 17.32 -5.34 -4.00
N LYS A 234 18.39 -4.63 -4.35
CA LYS A 234 19.30 -4.03 -3.36
C LYS A 234 18.58 -2.94 -2.57
N VAL A 235 17.74 -2.13 -3.22
CA VAL A 235 16.92 -1.12 -2.56
C VAL A 235 15.98 -1.78 -1.53
N ILE A 236 15.29 -2.87 -1.89
CA ILE A 236 14.42 -3.62 -0.97
C ILE A 236 15.22 -4.13 0.24
N ILE A 237 16.36 -4.79 0.00
CA ILE A 237 17.19 -5.38 1.08
C ILE A 237 17.70 -4.29 2.04
N VAL A 238 18.25 -3.19 1.49
CA VAL A 238 18.76 -2.07 2.31
C VAL A 238 17.63 -1.44 3.12
N SER A 239 16.49 -1.18 2.48
CA SER A 239 15.34 -0.57 3.13
C SER A 239 14.77 -1.45 4.25
N LEU A 240 14.53 -2.74 3.98
CA LEU A 240 14.03 -3.67 5.00
C LEU A 240 15.03 -3.85 6.14
N SER A 241 16.34 -3.93 5.85
CA SER A 241 17.39 -4.01 6.89
C SER A 241 17.38 -2.77 7.78
N ALA A 242 17.31 -1.58 7.19
CA ALA A 242 17.25 -0.33 7.94
C ALA A 242 15.98 -0.26 8.82
N MET A 243 14.84 -0.71 8.29
CA MET A 243 13.58 -0.75 9.06
C MET A 243 13.67 -1.72 10.23
N VAL A 244 14.18 -2.92 10.02
CA VAL A 244 14.34 -3.92 11.08
C VAL A 244 15.26 -3.40 12.18
N LEU A 245 16.40 -2.80 11.81
CA LEU A 245 17.33 -2.20 12.78
C LEU A 245 16.70 -1.03 13.55
N ALA A 246 16.01 -0.14 12.84
CA ALA A 246 15.31 0.98 13.49
C ALA A 246 14.21 0.51 14.43
N GLY A 247 13.42 -0.49 14.04
CA GLY A 247 12.37 -1.05 14.88
C GLY A 247 12.90 -1.77 16.12
N PHE A 248 13.97 -2.53 16.00
CA PHE A 248 14.65 -3.07 17.19
C PHE A 248 15.24 -1.95 18.06
N GLY A 249 15.73 -0.86 17.47
CA GLY A 249 16.16 0.32 18.19
C GLY A 249 15.01 0.97 18.97
N VAL A 250 13.82 1.12 18.36
CA VAL A 250 12.61 1.60 19.04
C VAL A 250 12.27 0.71 20.24
N PHE A 251 12.32 -0.61 20.06
CA PHE A 251 12.08 -1.57 21.15
C PHE A 251 13.10 -1.43 22.26
N ALA A 252 14.39 -1.47 21.94
CA ALA A 252 15.48 -1.48 22.93
C ALA A 252 15.58 -0.17 23.72
N LEU A 253 15.24 0.95 23.09
CA LEU A 253 15.36 2.29 23.65
C LEU A 253 14.00 2.88 24.06
N HIS A 254 12.94 2.08 24.16
CA HIS A 254 11.58 2.55 24.47
C HIS A 254 11.52 3.41 25.74
N SER A 255 12.34 3.10 26.74
CA SER A 255 12.42 3.85 28.00
C SER A 255 12.92 5.29 27.85
N ARG A 256 13.50 5.66 26.71
CA ARG A 256 13.92 7.04 26.41
C ARG A 256 12.75 7.93 25.96
N GLY A 257 11.55 7.37 25.82
CA GLY A 257 10.32 8.10 25.55
C GLY A 257 10.16 8.60 24.11
N ALA A 258 9.39 9.67 23.95
CA ALA A 258 8.94 10.19 22.65
C ALA A 258 10.05 10.46 21.62
N ILE A 259 11.24 10.87 22.07
CA ILE A 259 12.37 11.19 21.18
C ILE A 259 12.82 10.01 20.35
N VAL A 260 12.74 8.80 20.91
CA VAL A 260 13.09 7.57 20.18
C VAL A 260 12.10 7.31 19.05
N PHE A 261 10.82 7.51 19.31
CA PHE A 261 9.80 7.33 18.30
C PHE A 261 9.87 8.42 17.21
N TRP A 262 10.14 9.68 17.59
CA TRP A 262 10.37 10.75 16.64
C TRP A 262 11.58 10.51 15.74
N THR A 263 12.63 9.89 16.22
CA THR A 263 13.85 9.63 15.42
C THR A 263 13.76 8.30 14.68
N LEU A 264 13.75 7.17 15.39
CA LEU A 264 13.76 5.84 14.80
C LEU A 264 12.43 5.46 14.15
N GLY A 265 11.30 5.95 14.66
CA GLY A 265 9.99 5.79 14.02
C GLY A 265 9.91 6.51 12.68
N LEU A 266 10.50 7.71 12.54
CA LEU A 266 10.61 8.37 11.23
C LEU A 266 11.53 7.58 10.29
N VAL A 267 12.62 7.00 10.78
CA VAL A 267 13.48 6.13 9.96
C VAL A 267 12.69 4.93 9.42
N LEU A 268 11.83 4.30 10.23
CA LEU A 268 10.92 3.27 9.73
C LEU A 268 10.08 3.79 8.55
N CYS A 269 9.47 4.96 8.69
CA CYS A 269 8.58 5.53 7.68
C CYS A 269 9.31 5.93 6.38
N ILE A 270 10.56 6.42 6.49
CA ILE A 270 11.39 6.78 5.33
C ILE A 270 11.49 5.61 4.34
N PHE A 271 11.65 4.39 4.82
CA PHE A 271 11.93 3.23 3.98
C PHE A 271 10.68 2.47 3.50
N VAL A 272 9.48 2.80 4.00
CA VAL A 272 8.24 2.13 3.54
C VAL A 272 7.97 2.40 2.08
N GLY A 273 7.98 3.66 1.67
CA GLY A 273 7.74 4.06 0.28
C GLY A 273 8.76 3.48 -0.71
N PRO A 274 10.06 3.63 -0.46
CA PRO A 274 11.10 3.01 -1.28
C PRO A 274 10.95 1.50 -1.45
N THR A 275 10.63 0.77 -0.38
CA THR A 275 10.42 -0.69 -0.43
C THR A 275 9.22 -1.03 -1.32
N GLN A 276 8.11 -0.33 -1.17
CA GLN A 276 6.90 -0.51 -1.98
C GLN A 276 7.17 -0.23 -3.47
N SER A 277 7.82 0.88 -3.76
CA SER A 277 8.16 1.28 -5.12
C SER A 277 9.13 0.31 -5.78
N ALA A 278 10.20 -0.07 -5.08
CA ALA A 278 11.20 -1.02 -5.57
C ALA A 278 10.62 -2.43 -5.76
N SER A 279 9.70 -2.86 -4.89
CA SER A 279 8.99 -4.14 -5.05
C SER A 279 8.22 -4.21 -6.35
N ARG A 280 7.49 -3.13 -6.70
CA ARG A 280 6.76 -3.01 -7.96
C ARG A 280 7.71 -2.93 -9.16
N SER A 281 8.78 -2.16 -9.05
CA SER A 281 9.81 -2.03 -10.07
C SER A 281 10.51 -3.37 -10.32
N PHE A 282 10.87 -4.11 -9.26
CA PHE A 282 11.48 -5.43 -9.37
C PHE A 282 10.55 -6.41 -10.08
N LEU A 283 9.29 -6.50 -9.63
CA LEU A 283 8.30 -7.36 -10.25
C LEU A 283 8.17 -7.04 -11.75
N SER A 284 8.05 -5.77 -12.12
CA SER A 284 7.90 -5.34 -13.51
C SER A 284 9.08 -5.72 -14.41
N ARG A 285 10.27 -5.93 -13.82
CA ARG A 285 11.48 -6.33 -14.57
C ARG A 285 11.59 -7.85 -14.78
N ILE A 286 10.92 -8.65 -13.96
CA ILE A 286 10.98 -10.11 -13.99
C ILE A 286 9.72 -10.76 -14.58
N ILE A 287 8.71 -9.99 -14.91
CA ILE A 287 7.47 -10.49 -15.53
C ILE A 287 7.75 -10.80 -17.01
N PRO A 288 7.33 -11.99 -17.51
CA PRO A 288 7.31 -12.29 -18.93
C PRO A 288 6.39 -11.31 -19.70
N GLU A 289 6.79 -10.88 -20.88
CA GLU A 289 6.01 -9.97 -21.73
C GLU A 289 4.63 -10.52 -22.05
N GLY A 290 3.60 -9.65 -21.93
CA GLY A 290 2.21 -9.99 -22.19
C GLY A 290 1.47 -10.67 -21.04
N ARG A 291 2.11 -10.87 -19.86
CA ARG A 291 1.49 -11.43 -18.65
C ARG A 291 1.44 -10.46 -17.49
N GLU A 292 1.64 -9.18 -17.75
CA GLU A 292 1.74 -8.15 -16.72
C GLU A 292 0.50 -8.10 -15.84
N GLY A 293 -0.69 -8.14 -16.43
CA GLY A 293 -1.97 -8.11 -15.69
C GLY A 293 -2.15 -9.32 -14.78
N GLU A 294 -1.79 -10.52 -15.24
CA GLU A 294 -1.88 -11.75 -14.47
C GLU A 294 -0.96 -11.73 -13.25
N VAL A 295 0.31 -11.34 -13.45
CA VAL A 295 1.32 -11.35 -12.39
C VAL A 295 1.08 -10.22 -11.38
N PHE A 296 0.67 -9.02 -11.81
CA PHE A 296 0.25 -7.97 -10.88
C PHE A 296 -1.06 -8.33 -10.16
N GLY A 297 -1.96 -9.08 -10.80
CA GLY A 297 -3.13 -9.68 -10.16
C GLY A 297 -2.73 -10.65 -9.04
N LEU A 298 -1.77 -11.56 -9.29
CA LEU A 298 -1.20 -12.45 -8.27
C LEU A 298 -0.51 -11.66 -7.16
N TYR A 299 0.22 -10.60 -7.49
CA TYR A 299 0.88 -9.73 -6.53
C TYR A 299 -0.12 -9.04 -5.57
N ALA A 300 -1.24 -8.58 -6.09
CA ALA A 300 -2.32 -8.01 -5.27
C ALA A 300 -2.99 -9.08 -4.41
N THR A 301 -3.35 -10.23 -5.02
CA THR A 301 -4.04 -11.34 -4.34
C THR A 301 -3.19 -11.94 -3.22
N THR A 302 -1.91 -12.22 -3.47
CA THR A 302 -1.00 -12.75 -2.45
C THR A 302 -0.82 -11.79 -1.29
N GLY A 303 -0.72 -10.47 -1.57
CA GLY A 303 -0.64 -9.45 -0.53
C GLY A 303 -1.90 -9.42 0.35
N ARG A 304 -3.08 -9.56 -0.26
CA ARG A 304 -4.35 -9.63 0.51
C ARG A 304 -4.51 -10.93 1.28
N ALA A 305 -4.05 -12.05 0.73
CA ALA A 305 -4.13 -13.35 1.40
C ALA A 305 -3.37 -13.40 2.74
N VAL A 306 -2.29 -12.62 2.87
CA VAL A 306 -1.46 -12.57 4.08
C VAL A 306 -1.71 -11.33 4.96
N SER A 307 -2.66 -10.47 4.64
CA SER A 307 -2.91 -9.20 5.33
C SER A 307 -3.33 -9.32 6.81
N PHE A 308 -3.50 -10.52 7.30
CA PHE A 308 -3.77 -10.81 8.70
C PHE A 308 -2.50 -10.98 9.55
N LEU A 309 -1.31 -11.15 8.93
CA LEU A 309 -0.07 -11.46 9.67
C LEU A 309 0.35 -10.29 10.58
N ALA A 310 0.33 -9.06 10.09
CA ALA A 310 0.75 -7.90 10.89
C ALA A 310 -0.15 -7.70 12.12
N PRO A 311 -1.49 -7.68 12.01
CA PRO A 311 -2.36 -7.67 13.19
C PRO A 311 -2.12 -8.84 14.12
N ALA A 312 -2.04 -10.06 13.59
CA ALA A 312 -1.86 -11.27 14.41
C ALA A 312 -0.54 -11.23 15.19
N MET A 313 0.57 -10.91 14.51
CA MET A 313 1.88 -10.86 15.14
C MET A 313 2.04 -9.69 16.10
N TYR A 314 1.38 -8.55 15.84
CA TYR A 314 1.30 -7.45 16.78
C TYR A 314 0.66 -7.91 18.11
N TRP A 315 -0.49 -8.57 18.04
CA TRP A 315 -1.18 -9.08 19.23
C TRP A 315 -0.44 -10.21 19.93
N VAL A 316 0.16 -11.13 19.19
CA VAL A 316 1.01 -12.19 19.77
C VAL A 316 2.19 -11.58 20.54
N SER A 317 2.84 -10.57 19.99
CA SER A 317 3.95 -9.89 20.67
C SER A 317 3.50 -9.14 21.91
N LEU A 318 2.31 -8.50 21.89
CA LEU A 318 1.72 -7.89 23.08
C LEU A 318 1.42 -8.94 24.17
N ALA A 319 0.86 -10.09 23.80
CA ALA A 319 0.57 -11.18 24.73
C ALA A 319 1.86 -11.73 25.37
N ILE A 320 2.92 -11.90 24.59
CA ILE A 320 4.26 -12.30 25.11
C ILE A 320 4.78 -11.20 26.04
N GLY A 321 4.70 -9.94 25.63
CA GLY A 321 5.13 -8.81 26.45
C GLY A 321 4.40 -8.74 27.79
N SER A 322 3.10 -8.95 27.81
CA SER A 322 2.30 -8.95 29.03
C SER A 322 2.65 -10.11 29.97
N ALA A 323 3.10 -11.23 29.45
CA ALA A 323 3.51 -12.39 30.24
C ALA A 323 4.91 -12.27 30.86
N ILE A 324 5.80 -11.49 30.21
CA ILE A 324 7.20 -11.34 30.61
C ILE A 324 7.41 -10.08 31.45
N THR A 325 6.66 -9.00 31.15
CA THR A 325 6.81 -7.72 31.84
C THR A 325 6.18 -7.79 33.24
N PRO A 326 6.87 -7.30 34.30
CA PRO A 326 6.32 -7.30 35.64
C PRO A 326 4.97 -6.57 35.73
N ALA A 327 4.10 -7.05 36.60
CA ALA A 327 2.77 -6.46 36.80
C ALA A 327 2.87 -4.95 37.14
N GLY A 328 2.09 -4.15 36.45
CA GLY A 328 2.05 -2.69 36.60
C GLY A 328 3.03 -1.90 35.73
N GLN A 329 3.88 -2.58 34.95
CA GLN A 329 4.73 -1.92 33.97
C GLN A 329 4.09 -1.96 32.56
N ASP A 330 4.40 -0.94 31.75
CA ASP A 330 3.94 -0.89 30.37
C ASP A 330 4.61 -1.96 29.51
N HIS A 331 3.81 -2.71 28.77
CA HIS A 331 4.25 -3.72 27.81
C HIS A 331 3.82 -3.43 26.39
N THR A 332 3.18 -2.29 26.15
CA THR A 332 2.60 -1.97 24.81
C THR A 332 3.65 -1.81 23.73
N TYR A 333 4.88 -1.43 24.08
CA TYR A 333 6.01 -1.36 23.14
C TYR A 333 6.42 -2.70 22.52
N TRP A 334 6.02 -3.84 23.13
CA TRP A 334 6.27 -5.17 22.58
C TRP A 334 5.59 -5.38 21.22
N GLY A 335 4.50 -4.68 20.93
CA GLY A 335 3.80 -4.78 19.66
C GLY A 335 4.68 -4.53 18.43
N ILE A 336 5.73 -3.69 18.56
CA ILE A 336 6.65 -3.43 17.46
C ILE A 336 7.44 -4.67 17.03
N LEU A 337 7.76 -5.58 17.96
CA LEU A 337 8.51 -6.80 17.64
C LEU A 337 7.76 -7.70 16.68
N GLY A 338 6.44 -7.79 16.79
CA GLY A 338 5.60 -8.56 15.86
C GLY A 338 5.72 -8.06 14.44
N ILE A 339 5.69 -6.74 14.25
CA ILE A 339 5.85 -6.10 12.94
C ILE A 339 7.29 -6.32 12.42
N MET A 340 8.30 -6.15 13.29
CA MET A 340 9.70 -6.35 12.92
C MET A 340 9.99 -7.78 12.53
N LEU A 341 9.37 -8.76 13.17
CA LEU A 341 9.52 -10.17 12.81
C LEU A 341 9.00 -10.43 11.39
N ILE A 342 7.85 -9.87 11.01
CA ILE A 342 7.32 -10.00 9.66
C ILE A 342 8.27 -9.37 8.63
N LEU A 343 8.78 -8.16 8.91
CA LEU A 343 9.75 -7.50 8.04
C LEU A 343 11.06 -8.31 7.92
N LEU A 344 11.53 -8.88 9.03
CA LEU A 344 12.72 -9.74 9.05
C LEU A 344 12.51 -11.03 8.24
N VAL A 345 11.35 -11.68 8.38
CA VAL A 345 11.00 -12.85 7.56
C VAL A 345 10.91 -12.47 6.08
N GLY A 346 10.26 -11.36 5.76
CA GLY A 346 10.18 -10.83 4.40
C GLY A 346 11.56 -10.51 3.81
N LEU A 347 12.47 -9.93 4.61
CA LEU A 347 13.86 -9.71 4.24
C LEU A 347 14.57 -11.04 3.96
N ALA A 348 14.50 -12.00 4.90
CA ALA A 348 15.13 -13.31 4.76
C ALA A 348 14.64 -14.06 3.50
N LEU A 349 13.35 -13.97 3.21
CA LEU A 349 12.77 -14.54 1.98
C LEU A 349 13.21 -13.78 0.72
N THR A 350 13.54 -12.50 0.80
CA THR A 350 13.95 -11.70 -0.37
C THR A 350 15.42 -11.94 -0.76
N VAL A 351 16.30 -12.23 0.22
CA VAL A 351 17.74 -12.42 -0.02
C VAL A 351 18.04 -13.48 -1.09
N PRO A 352 17.46 -14.70 -1.06
CA PRO A 352 17.76 -15.75 -2.02
C PRO A 352 17.14 -15.54 -3.41
N VAL A 353 16.21 -14.60 -3.58
CA VAL A 353 15.58 -14.32 -4.87
C VAL A 353 16.66 -13.86 -5.85
N LYS A 354 16.81 -14.55 -6.96
CA LYS A 354 17.70 -14.12 -8.07
C LYS A 354 16.84 -13.43 -9.13
N ALA A 355 17.33 -12.32 -9.66
CA ALA A 355 16.86 -11.85 -10.95
C ALA A 355 17.46 -12.81 -11.97
N ASP A 356 16.67 -13.75 -12.50
CA ASP A 356 17.16 -14.70 -13.48
C ASP A 356 17.61 -13.94 -14.73
N ARG A 357 18.93 -13.81 -14.92
CA ARG A 357 19.52 -13.36 -16.18
C ARG A 357 19.16 -14.32 -17.33
N ALA A 358 18.91 -15.60 -17.03
CA ALA A 358 18.56 -16.61 -18.01
C ALA A 358 17.26 -16.32 -18.81
N THR A 359 16.32 -15.55 -18.23
CA THR A 359 15.14 -15.07 -18.98
C THR A 359 15.46 -13.87 -19.87
N LEU A 360 16.60 -13.20 -19.68
CA LEU A 360 17.04 -12.07 -20.49
C LEU A 360 17.90 -12.51 -21.69
N ASP A 361 18.66 -13.61 -21.56
CA ASP A 361 19.59 -14.10 -22.59
C ASP A 361 18.90 -14.99 -23.67
N HIS A 362 17.64 -15.40 -23.45
CA HIS A 362 16.83 -16.11 -24.45
C HIS A 362 15.91 -15.19 -25.26
N MET A 363 16.07 -13.87 -25.13
CA MET A 363 15.27 -12.84 -25.82
C MET A 363 16.12 -11.90 -26.68
N GLU A 364 17.41 -12.24 -26.93
CA GLU A 364 18.22 -11.73 -28.04
C GLU A 364 18.19 -12.81 -29.21
#